data_e2ad7714b7c4c62ea202105480d3f79f
#
_entry.id   e2ad7714b7c4c62ea202105480d3f79f
#
_cell.length_a   1.000
_cell.length_b   1.000
_cell.length_c   1.000
_cell.angle_alpha   90.00
_cell.angle_beta   90.00
_cell.angle_gamma   90.00
#
_symmetry.space_group_name_H-M   'P 1'
#
loop_
_entity.id
_entity.type
_entity.pdbx_description
1 polymer ?
#
loop_
_entity_poly.entity_id
_entity_poly.type
_entity_poly.pdbx_seq_one_letter_code
_entity_poly.pdbx_strand_id
1 'polypeptide(L)'
;GGYYAAMAADKIYANRNSVTGSIGVILSLYDMTELYEKIGIKEIDIVSGGNKAMGSSGVSLTEEQKAIYQSQVDESFEQFTGIVSEGRNMSIDEVKALADGRTYTANQALSNGLIDGICLYEEFEDTIKNEMGGSITVYENKSDSLSGLYDWLFKAAAKVTNAEKNTEYEETIEKLKSLRRSGNGVLMYYAEP
;
A
#
# COMPACT_ATOMS: atom_id res chain seq x y z
N GLY A 1 -3.46 -1.72 -4.89
CA GLY A 1 -2.50 -2.84 -4.76
C GLY A 1 -2.96 -3.89 -3.74
N GLY A 2 -3.41 -3.47 -2.54
CA GLY A 2 -3.82 -4.43 -1.51
C GLY A 2 -5.00 -5.31 -1.93
N TYR A 3 -6.03 -4.72 -2.53
CA TYR A 3 -7.18 -5.49 -3.02
C TYR A 3 -6.82 -6.38 -4.21
N TYR A 4 -5.92 -5.92 -5.09
CA TYR A 4 -5.38 -6.75 -6.17
C TYR A 4 -4.69 -8.01 -5.62
N ALA A 5 -3.82 -7.83 -4.60
CA ALA A 5 -3.14 -8.96 -3.97
C ALA A 5 -4.11 -9.91 -3.25
N ALA A 6 -5.18 -9.37 -2.66
CA ALA A 6 -6.20 -10.16 -1.97
C ALA A 6 -6.97 -11.11 -2.91
N MET A 7 -6.98 -10.85 -4.23
CA MET A 7 -7.62 -11.75 -5.21
C MET A 7 -6.95 -13.12 -5.33
N ALA A 8 -5.75 -13.30 -4.78
CA ALA A 8 -5.10 -14.60 -4.70
C ALA A 8 -5.63 -15.51 -3.57
N ALA A 9 -6.50 -14.98 -2.70
CA ALA A 9 -7.06 -15.71 -1.57
C ALA A 9 -8.43 -16.30 -1.91
N ASP A 10 -8.73 -17.47 -1.32
CA ASP A 10 -10.05 -18.11 -1.44
C ASP A 10 -11.15 -17.31 -0.76
N LYS A 11 -10.83 -16.59 0.33
CA LYS A 11 -11.75 -15.75 1.08
C LYS A 11 -11.07 -14.48 1.59
N ILE A 12 -11.84 -13.42 1.67
CA ILE A 12 -11.39 -12.09 2.12
C ILE A 12 -12.29 -11.63 3.24
N TYR A 13 -11.71 -11.37 4.39
CA TYR A 13 -12.39 -10.81 5.55
C TYR A 13 -11.84 -9.43 5.87
N ALA A 14 -12.70 -8.56 6.38
CA ALA A 14 -12.32 -7.20 6.78
C ALA A 14 -12.76 -6.91 8.22
N ASN A 15 -11.99 -6.10 8.92
CA ASN A 15 -12.49 -5.49 10.17
C ASN A 15 -13.59 -4.49 9.84
N ARG A 16 -14.54 -4.28 10.77
CA ARG A 16 -15.66 -3.33 10.59
C ARG A 16 -15.23 -1.90 10.25
N ASN A 17 -14.05 -1.50 10.68
CA ASN A 17 -13.49 -0.18 10.43
C ASN A 17 -12.61 -0.12 9.17
N SER A 18 -12.47 -1.23 8.45
CA SER A 18 -11.68 -1.27 7.23
C SER A 18 -12.35 -0.53 6.09
N VAL A 19 -11.51 0.04 5.24
CA VAL A 19 -11.88 0.59 3.94
C VAL A 19 -11.11 -0.17 2.88
N THR A 20 -11.80 -0.62 1.84
CA THR A 20 -11.21 -1.41 0.74
C THR A 20 -11.76 -0.95 -0.62
N GLY A 21 -11.44 -1.65 -1.67
CA GLY A 21 -11.80 -1.26 -3.03
C GLY A 21 -10.65 -0.49 -3.67
N SER A 22 -10.85 0.79 -4.00
CA SER A 22 -9.89 1.58 -4.79
C SER A 22 -9.46 0.79 -6.04
N ILE A 23 -10.43 0.11 -6.67
CA ILE A 23 -10.23 -0.64 -7.90
C ILE A 23 -10.13 0.38 -9.02
N GLY A 24 -8.93 0.55 -9.52
CA GLY A 24 -8.61 1.55 -10.52
C GLY A 24 -7.11 1.68 -10.71
N VAL A 25 -6.72 2.35 -11.77
CA VAL A 25 -5.33 2.60 -12.12
C VAL A 25 -5.13 4.09 -12.33
N ILE A 26 -4.06 4.61 -11.79
CA ILE A 26 -3.69 6.02 -11.93
C ILE A 26 -2.21 6.13 -12.25
N LEU A 27 -1.86 7.02 -13.16
CA LEU A 27 -0.51 7.49 -13.37
C LEU A 27 -0.51 9.00 -13.16
N SER A 28 0.20 9.48 -12.14
CA SER A 28 0.26 10.89 -11.78
C SER A 28 1.62 11.47 -12.14
N LEU A 29 1.62 12.55 -12.89
CA LEU A 29 2.80 13.29 -13.28
C LEU A 29 2.63 14.76 -12.91
N TYR A 30 3.75 15.44 -12.65
CA TYR A 30 3.76 16.87 -12.38
C TYR A 30 4.40 17.60 -13.55
N ASP A 31 3.66 18.52 -14.17
CA ASP A 31 4.21 19.49 -15.11
C ASP A 31 4.67 20.73 -14.33
N MET A 32 5.97 20.92 -14.25
CA MET A 32 6.60 22.03 -13.54
C MET A 32 7.27 23.02 -14.50
N THR A 33 6.99 22.95 -15.78
CA THR A 33 7.63 23.76 -16.83
C THR A 33 7.55 25.24 -16.50
N GLU A 34 6.36 25.76 -16.20
CA GLU A 34 6.19 27.17 -15.86
C GLU A 34 6.89 27.60 -14.56
N LEU A 35 6.98 26.69 -13.59
CA LEU A 35 7.72 26.96 -12.35
C LEU A 35 9.21 27.06 -12.64
N TYR A 36 9.76 26.15 -13.43
CA TYR A 36 11.17 26.15 -13.81
C TYR A 36 11.54 27.41 -14.55
N GLU A 37 10.70 27.86 -15.48
CA GLU A 37 10.90 29.15 -16.18
C GLU A 37 10.94 30.33 -15.20
N LYS A 38 10.02 30.40 -14.23
CA LYS A 38 9.94 31.48 -13.25
C LYS A 38 11.17 31.58 -12.34
N ILE A 39 11.79 30.46 -12.01
CA ILE A 39 12.95 30.41 -11.12
C ILE A 39 14.28 30.26 -11.86
N GLY A 40 14.26 30.29 -13.19
CA GLY A 40 15.47 30.26 -14.03
C GLY A 40 16.12 28.89 -14.14
N ILE A 41 15.40 27.81 -13.85
CA ILE A 41 15.86 26.42 -14.07
C ILE A 41 15.55 26.02 -15.50
N LYS A 42 16.49 25.33 -16.15
CA LYS A 42 16.31 24.75 -17.46
C LYS A 42 16.69 23.28 -17.43
N GLU A 43 15.71 22.41 -17.65
CA GLU A 43 15.95 20.98 -17.81
C GLU A 43 16.50 20.73 -19.23
N ILE A 44 17.53 19.91 -19.34
CA ILE A 44 18.17 19.56 -20.61
C ILE A 44 18.35 18.05 -20.62
N ASP A 45 17.56 17.36 -21.43
CA ASP A 45 17.63 15.93 -21.62
C ASP A 45 18.39 15.58 -22.89
N ILE A 46 19.35 14.67 -22.77
CA ILE A 46 20.04 14.06 -23.91
C ILE A 46 19.54 12.64 -24.03
N VAL A 47 18.68 12.38 -24.99
CA VAL A 47 17.90 11.14 -25.07
C VAL A 47 18.19 10.35 -26.33
N SER A 48 18.04 9.03 -26.25
CA SER A 48 18.19 8.11 -27.40
C SER A 48 16.95 8.06 -28.29
N GLY A 49 15.81 8.59 -27.85
CA GLY A 49 14.56 8.57 -28.61
C GLY A 49 13.55 9.55 -28.04
N GLY A 50 12.59 10.02 -28.86
CA GLY A 50 11.68 11.12 -28.54
C GLY A 50 10.81 10.93 -27.31
N ASN A 51 10.50 9.68 -26.95
CA ASN A 51 9.65 9.38 -25.77
C ASN A 51 10.46 8.97 -24.53
N LYS A 52 11.81 9.03 -24.58
CA LYS A 52 12.62 8.54 -23.45
C LYS A 52 12.52 9.45 -22.22
N ALA A 53 12.29 10.74 -22.41
CA ALA A 53 12.10 11.73 -21.34
C ALA A 53 10.62 12.06 -21.10
N MET A 54 9.66 11.34 -21.68
CA MET A 54 8.25 11.59 -21.43
C MET A 54 7.95 11.40 -19.95
N GLY A 55 7.24 12.38 -19.35
CA GLY A 55 6.94 12.40 -17.91
C GLY A 55 8.02 13.06 -17.06
N SER A 56 9.11 13.60 -17.65
CA SER A 56 9.98 14.53 -16.92
C SER A 56 9.22 15.79 -16.52
N SER A 57 9.60 16.39 -15.38
CA SER A 57 8.85 17.50 -14.81
C SER A 57 9.05 18.83 -15.56
N GLY A 58 10.14 18.96 -16.29
CA GLY A 58 10.49 20.20 -16.99
C GLY A 58 10.03 20.27 -18.44
N VAL A 59 9.28 19.26 -18.92
CA VAL A 59 8.75 19.22 -20.27
C VAL A 59 7.29 18.75 -20.24
N SER A 60 6.40 19.58 -20.80
CA SER A 60 4.98 19.24 -20.92
C SER A 60 4.78 18.04 -21.86
N LEU A 61 3.88 17.15 -21.49
CA LEU A 61 3.52 16.00 -22.33
C LEU A 61 2.81 16.44 -23.61
N THR A 62 3.19 15.83 -24.71
CA THR A 62 2.42 15.92 -25.96
C THR A 62 1.15 15.04 -25.88
N GLU A 63 0.18 15.30 -26.75
CA GLU A 63 -1.03 14.45 -26.84
C GLU A 63 -0.71 13.01 -27.23
N GLU A 64 0.31 12.80 -28.07
CA GLU A 64 0.81 11.44 -28.38
C GLU A 64 1.34 10.74 -27.13
N GLN A 65 2.14 11.41 -26.32
CA GLN A 65 2.70 10.85 -25.07
C GLN A 65 1.62 10.59 -24.03
N LYS A 66 0.60 11.44 -23.94
CA LYS A 66 -0.57 11.21 -23.09
C LYS A 66 -1.32 9.96 -23.55
N ALA A 67 -1.50 9.76 -24.86
CA ALA A 67 -2.15 8.57 -25.41
C ALA A 67 -1.35 7.29 -25.11
N ILE A 68 -0.02 7.35 -25.14
CA ILE A 68 0.85 6.22 -24.75
C ILE A 68 0.61 5.86 -23.28
N TYR A 69 0.61 6.83 -22.37
CA TYR A 69 0.34 6.56 -20.96
C TYR A 69 -1.10 6.09 -20.73
N GLN A 70 -2.08 6.67 -21.43
CA GLN A 70 -3.47 6.25 -21.31
C GLN A 70 -3.64 4.78 -21.71
N SER A 71 -2.99 4.34 -22.78
CA SER A 71 -3.07 2.93 -23.20
C SER A 71 -2.52 1.97 -22.14
N GLN A 72 -1.46 2.36 -21.42
CA GLN A 72 -0.90 1.56 -20.32
C GLN A 72 -1.84 1.52 -19.09
N VAL A 73 -2.48 2.65 -18.79
CA VAL A 73 -3.50 2.73 -17.74
C VAL A 73 -4.69 1.84 -18.08
N ASP A 74 -5.17 1.91 -19.31
CA ASP A 74 -6.31 1.12 -19.78
C ASP A 74 -6.02 -0.38 -19.75
N GLU A 75 -4.84 -0.81 -20.24
CA GLU A 75 -4.42 -2.21 -20.18
C GLU A 75 -4.33 -2.72 -18.74
N SER A 76 -3.72 -1.94 -17.85
CA SER A 76 -3.63 -2.28 -16.42
C SER A 76 -4.99 -2.33 -15.73
N PHE A 77 -5.93 -1.47 -16.15
CA PHE A 77 -7.29 -1.45 -15.64
C PHE A 77 -8.08 -2.68 -16.10
N GLU A 78 -7.98 -3.07 -17.36
CA GLU A 78 -8.61 -4.30 -17.86
C GLU A 78 -8.06 -5.54 -17.16
N GLN A 79 -6.74 -5.60 -16.93
CA GLN A 79 -6.13 -6.68 -16.17
C GLN A 79 -6.65 -6.72 -14.74
N PHE A 80 -6.70 -5.57 -14.04
CA PHE A 80 -7.17 -5.52 -12.65
C PHE A 80 -8.64 -5.94 -12.54
N THR A 81 -9.50 -5.38 -13.37
CA THR A 81 -10.93 -5.73 -13.38
C THR A 81 -11.17 -7.18 -13.76
N GLY A 82 -10.38 -7.75 -14.68
CA GLY A 82 -10.42 -9.18 -15.02
C GLY A 82 -10.07 -10.07 -13.82
N ILE A 83 -9.00 -9.76 -13.10
CA ILE A 83 -8.58 -10.50 -11.90
C ILE A 83 -9.64 -10.41 -10.80
N VAL A 84 -10.28 -9.24 -10.61
CA VAL A 84 -11.38 -9.11 -9.65
C VAL A 84 -12.61 -9.91 -10.10
N SER A 85 -12.95 -9.90 -11.38
CA SER A 85 -14.03 -10.69 -11.96
C SER A 85 -13.86 -12.19 -11.68
N GLU A 86 -12.66 -12.71 -11.91
CA GLU A 86 -12.33 -14.11 -11.61
C GLU A 86 -12.34 -14.39 -10.10
N GLY A 87 -11.64 -13.60 -9.31
CA GLY A 87 -11.49 -13.81 -7.86
C GLY A 87 -12.79 -13.63 -7.08
N ARG A 88 -13.72 -12.83 -7.56
CA ARG A 88 -15.04 -12.61 -6.92
C ARG A 88 -16.19 -13.32 -7.62
N ASN A 89 -15.93 -14.05 -8.72
CA ASN A 89 -16.94 -14.71 -9.54
C ASN A 89 -18.08 -13.74 -9.94
N MET A 90 -17.70 -12.53 -10.34
CA MET A 90 -18.58 -11.46 -10.81
C MET A 90 -18.43 -11.28 -12.31
N SER A 91 -19.45 -10.80 -12.99
CA SER A 91 -19.29 -10.38 -14.38
C SER A 91 -18.38 -9.16 -14.48
N ILE A 92 -17.70 -9.01 -15.62
CA ILE A 92 -16.80 -7.87 -15.84
C ILE A 92 -17.54 -6.52 -15.75
N ASP A 93 -18.81 -6.49 -16.16
CA ASP A 93 -19.63 -5.28 -16.13
C ASP A 93 -20.00 -4.90 -14.68
N GLU A 94 -20.31 -5.88 -13.82
CA GLU A 94 -20.53 -5.64 -12.39
C GLU A 94 -19.25 -5.11 -11.73
N VAL A 95 -18.09 -5.70 -12.04
CA VAL A 95 -16.81 -5.21 -11.50
C VAL A 95 -16.54 -3.79 -11.98
N LYS A 96 -16.70 -3.51 -13.27
CA LYS A 96 -16.45 -2.16 -13.83
C LYS A 96 -17.39 -1.11 -13.22
N ALA A 97 -18.60 -1.47 -12.85
CA ALA A 97 -19.52 -0.57 -12.14
C ALA A 97 -19.04 -0.20 -10.73
N LEU A 98 -18.21 -1.04 -10.11
CA LEU A 98 -17.61 -0.82 -8.80
C LEU A 98 -16.16 -0.25 -8.87
N ALA A 99 -15.58 -0.23 -10.06
CA ALA A 99 -14.15 0.02 -10.29
C ALA A 99 -13.85 1.45 -10.81
N ASP A 100 -14.51 2.45 -10.24
CA ASP A 100 -14.25 3.86 -10.57
C ASP A 100 -13.14 4.49 -9.69
N GLY A 101 -12.43 3.69 -8.93
CA GLY A 101 -11.36 4.12 -8.04
C GLY A 101 -11.83 4.50 -6.64
N ARG A 102 -13.12 4.49 -6.35
CA ARG A 102 -13.65 4.78 -5.00
C ARG A 102 -13.29 3.69 -4.00
N THR A 103 -13.30 4.07 -2.74
CA THR A 103 -13.21 3.13 -1.62
C THR A 103 -14.59 2.81 -1.06
N TYR A 104 -14.69 1.65 -0.42
CA TYR A 104 -15.91 1.12 0.23
C TYR A 104 -15.61 0.82 1.69
N THR A 105 -16.55 1.14 2.59
CA THR A 105 -16.52 0.62 3.96
C THR A 105 -16.65 -0.91 3.95
N ALA A 106 -16.30 -1.57 5.05
CA ALA A 106 -16.44 -3.03 5.15
C ALA A 106 -17.89 -3.49 4.82
N ASN A 107 -18.91 -2.79 5.32
CA ASN A 107 -20.30 -3.12 5.02
C ASN A 107 -20.67 -2.94 3.53
N GLN A 108 -20.19 -1.86 2.91
CA GLN A 108 -20.41 -1.64 1.48
C GLN A 108 -19.69 -2.69 0.64
N ALA A 109 -18.46 -3.02 1.00
CA ALA A 109 -17.66 -4.03 0.33
C ALA A 109 -18.32 -5.42 0.42
N LEU A 110 -18.86 -5.78 1.59
CA LEU A 110 -19.62 -7.01 1.78
C LEU A 110 -20.90 -7.02 0.93
N SER A 111 -21.67 -5.94 0.96
CA SER A 111 -22.90 -5.82 0.17
C SER A 111 -22.65 -5.87 -1.33
N ASN A 112 -21.52 -5.39 -1.78
CA ASN A 112 -21.09 -5.38 -3.19
C ASN A 112 -20.37 -6.69 -3.60
N GLY A 113 -20.23 -7.67 -2.72
CA GLY A 113 -19.55 -8.92 -3.03
C GLY A 113 -18.01 -8.83 -3.11
N LEU A 114 -17.44 -7.71 -2.70
CA LEU A 114 -15.98 -7.50 -2.75
C LEU A 114 -15.22 -8.24 -1.62
N ILE A 115 -15.90 -8.59 -0.54
CA ILE A 115 -15.35 -9.38 0.58
C ILE A 115 -16.37 -10.45 1.00
N ASP A 116 -15.90 -11.44 1.77
CA ASP A 116 -16.70 -12.59 2.18
C ASP A 116 -17.26 -12.45 3.60
N GLY A 117 -16.67 -11.58 4.41
CA GLY A 117 -17.13 -11.36 5.78
C GLY A 117 -16.49 -10.18 6.49
N ILE A 118 -17.09 -9.86 7.63
CA ILE A 118 -16.60 -8.83 8.55
C ILE A 118 -16.41 -9.50 9.90
N CYS A 119 -15.19 -9.48 10.43
CA CYS A 119 -14.86 -10.06 11.72
C CYS A 119 -13.70 -9.32 12.39
N LEU A 120 -13.50 -9.59 13.68
CA LEU A 120 -12.27 -9.25 14.39
C LEU A 120 -11.18 -10.27 14.05
N TYR A 121 -9.93 -9.94 14.35
CA TYR A 121 -8.79 -10.83 14.06
C TYR A 121 -8.90 -12.16 14.81
N GLU A 122 -9.31 -12.12 16.08
CA GLU A 122 -9.50 -13.30 16.90
C GLU A 122 -10.63 -14.21 16.36
N GLU A 123 -11.72 -13.61 15.91
CA GLU A 123 -12.83 -14.32 15.26
C GLU A 123 -12.41 -14.94 13.93
N PHE A 124 -11.52 -14.28 13.20
CA PHE A 124 -10.96 -14.78 11.95
C PHE A 124 -10.10 -16.04 12.18
N GLU A 125 -9.24 -16.02 13.22
CA GLU A 125 -8.45 -17.22 13.58
C GLU A 125 -9.35 -18.42 13.92
N ASP A 126 -10.40 -18.21 14.67
CA ASP A 126 -11.36 -19.27 15.02
C ASP A 126 -12.13 -19.77 13.80
N THR A 127 -12.47 -18.89 12.87
CA THR A 127 -13.09 -19.27 11.60
C THR A 127 -12.18 -20.19 10.80
N ILE A 128 -10.90 -19.83 10.66
CA ILE A 128 -9.92 -20.68 9.95
C ILE A 128 -9.73 -22.03 10.65
N LYS A 129 -9.60 -22.03 11.99
CA LYS A 129 -9.48 -23.28 12.75
C LYS A 129 -10.67 -24.23 12.49
N ASN A 130 -11.88 -23.68 12.47
CA ASN A 130 -13.09 -24.45 12.23
C ASN A 130 -13.18 -24.97 10.79
N GLU A 131 -12.82 -24.15 9.80
CA GLU A 131 -12.83 -24.54 8.37
C GLU A 131 -11.77 -25.61 8.04
N MET A 132 -10.58 -25.50 8.63
CA MET A 132 -9.48 -26.44 8.38
C MET A 132 -9.57 -27.74 9.20
N GLY A 133 -10.48 -27.83 10.17
CA GLY A 133 -10.73 -29.03 10.95
C GLY A 133 -9.57 -29.47 11.85
N GLY A 134 -8.69 -28.54 12.25
CA GLY A 134 -7.50 -28.87 13.04
C GLY A 134 -6.92 -27.70 13.82
N SER A 135 -5.82 -27.95 14.53
CA SER A 135 -5.03 -26.88 15.15
C SER A 135 -4.18 -26.17 14.09
N ILE A 136 -4.33 -24.86 13.98
CA ILE A 136 -3.45 -24.03 13.18
C ILE A 136 -2.36 -23.40 14.06
N THR A 137 -1.15 -23.29 13.52
CA THR A 137 -0.07 -22.52 14.16
C THR A 137 0.04 -21.20 13.42
N VAL A 138 -0.19 -20.10 14.12
CA VAL A 138 -0.05 -18.77 13.58
C VAL A 138 1.42 -18.36 13.67
N TYR A 139 2.04 -18.07 12.54
CA TYR A 139 3.39 -17.53 12.48
C TYR A 139 3.32 -16.05 12.18
N GLU A 140 3.77 -15.23 13.13
CA GLU A 140 3.94 -13.79 12.91
C GLU A 140 5.31 -13.54 12.26
N ASN A 141 5.32 -13.20 10.97
CA ASN A 141 6.56 -12.83 10.29
C ASN A 141 6.92 -11.37 10.64
N LYS A 142 7.75 -11.20 11.67
CA LYS A 142 8.27 -9.88 12.05
C LYS A 142 9.39 -9.50 11.08
N SER A 143 9.06 -8.67 10.11
CA SER A 143 10.06 -8.03 9.25
C SER A 143 10.86 -7.01 10.06
N ASP A 144 12.03 -7.42 10.52
CA ASP A 144 12.95 -6.58 11.31
C ASP A 144 13.80 -5.61 10.47
N SER A 145 13.50 -5.44 9.19
CA SER A 145 14.38 -4.68 8.27
C SER A 145 14.57 -3.21 8.65
N LEU A 146 13.56 -2.57 9.27
CA LEU A 146 13.70 -1.20 9.79
C LEU A 146 14.31 -1.16 11.20
N SER A 147 14.09 -2.20 12.02
CA SER A 147 14.66 -2.24 13.37
C SER A 147 16.18 -2.34 13.35
N GLY A 148 16.74 -3.12 12.43
CA GLY A 148 18.18 -3.23 12.25
C GLY A 148 18.85 -1.91 11.86
N LEU A 149 18.20 -1.11 11.00
CA LEU A 149 18.71 0.21 10.62
C LEU A 149 18.63 1.21 11.78
N TYR A 150 17.52 1.23 12.52
CA TYR A 150 17.37 2.07 13.71
C TYR A 150 18.34 1.65 14.81
N ASP A 151 18.50 0.37 15.11
CA ASP A 151 19.47 -0.14 16.07
C ASP A 151 20.91 0.21 15.66
N TRP A 152 21.23 0.13 14.38
CA TRP A 152 22.54 0.55 13.87
C TRP A 152 22.75 2.05 13.99
N LEU A 153 21.76 2.88 13.62
CA LEU A 153 21.82 4.34 13.76
C LEU A 153 21.94 4.77 15.22
N PHE A 154 21.16 4.15 16.12
CA PHE A 154 21.24 4.45 17.55
C PHE A 154 22.58 4.03 18.17
N LYS A 155 23.12 2.87 17.81
CA LYS A 155 24.44 2.43 18.24
C LYS A 155 25.54 3.33 17.69
N ALA A 156 25.44 3.77 16.46
CA ALA A 156 26.37 4.72 15.86
C ALA A 156 26.33 6.09 16.58
N ALA A 157 25.13 6.61 16.88
CA ALA A 157 24.96 7.85 17.62
C ALA A 157 25.45 7.73 19.08
N ALA A 158 25.18 6.63 19.77
CA ALA A 158 25.67 6.35 21.12
C ALA A 158 27.20 6.30 21.18
N LYS A 159 27.82 5.75 20.15
CA LYS A 159 29.28 5.67 20.03
C LYS A 159 29.93 7.03 19.84
N VAL A 160 29.29 7.94 19.09
CA VAL A 160 29.75 9.32 18.86
C VAL A 160 29.55 10.17 20.12
N THR A 161 28.53 9.92 20.91
CA THR A 161 28.20 10.72 22.11
C THR A 161 28.78 10.18 23.41
N ASN A 162 29.55 9.08 23.38
CA ASN A 162 30.02 8.35 24.58
C ASN A 162 28.90 7.94 25.55
N ALA A 163 27.65 7.79 25.04
CA ALA A 163 26.48 7.47 25.85
C ALA A 163 26.36 5.97 26.22
N GLU A 164 27.32 5.13 25.80
CA GLU A 164 27.36 3.68 26.09
C GLU A 164 27.38 3.31 27.59
N LYS A 165 27.48 4.28 28.47
CA LYS A 165 27.52 4.07 29.93
C LYS A 165 26.32 4.62 30.70
N ASN A 166 25.26 5.08 30.00
CA ASN A 166 24.14 5.71 30.67
C ASN A 166 22.97 4.72 30.77
N THR A 167 22.70 4.19 31.95
CA THR A 167 21.58 3.29 32.24
C THR A 167 20.22 3.88 31.87
N GLU A 168 20.06 5.19 31.96
CA GLU A 168 18.85 5.92 31.57
C GLU A 168 18.58 5.84 30.06
N TYR A 169 19.62 5.73 29.26
CA TYR A 169 19.53 5.55 27.80
C TYR A 169 19.07 4.14 27.43
N GLU A 170 19.58 3.11 28.09
CA GLU A 170 19.16 1.72 27.91
C GLU A 170 17.69 1.52 28.32
N GLU A 171 17.27 2.11 29.46
CA GLU A 171 15.86 2.08 29.89
C GLU A 171 14.94 2.80 28.91
N THR A 172 15.39 3.91 28.31
CA THR A 172 14.61 4.64 27.30
C THR A 172 14.46 3.82 26.01
N ILE A 173 15.53 3.16 25.56
CA ILE A 173 15.49 2.26 24.40
C ILE A 173 14.57 1.07 24.64
N GLU A 174 14.64 0.43 25.82
CA GLU A 174 13.75 -0.68 26.17
C GLU A 174 12.29 -0.23 26.27
N LYS A 175 12.05 0.96 26.78
CA LYS A 175 10.70 1.55 26.83
C LYS A 175 10.15 1.87 25.44
N LEU A 176 10.98 2.39 24.53
CA LEU A 176 10.61 2.61 23.13
C LEU A 176 10.36 1.28 22.39
N LYS A 177 11.18 0.26 22.66
CA LYS A 177 10.95 -1.09 22.11
C LYS A 177 9.65 -1.72 22.66
N SER A 178 9.32 -1.49 23.93
CA SER A 178 8.08 -2.00 24.53
C SER A 178 6.85 -1.30 23.96
N LEU A 179 6.89 0.02 23.78
CA LEU A 179 5.83 0.80 23.13
C LEU A 179 5.62 0.36 21.68
N ARG A 180 6.70 0.05 20.98
CA ARG A 180 6.65 -0.50 19.63
C ARG A 180 6.05 -1.92 19.61
N ARG A 181 6.37 -2.76 20.60
CA ARG A 181 5.79 -4.12 20.72
C ARG A 181 4.28 -4.07 20.99
N SER A 182 3.80 -3.10 21.78
CA SER A 182 2.37 -2.92 22.03
C SER A 182 1.62 -2.34 20.83
N GLY A 183 2.30 -1.67 19.88
CA GLY A 183 1.71 -1.11 18.66
C GLY A 183 1.68 -2.06 17.46
N ASN A 184 2.42 -3.17 17.50
CA ASN A 184 2.57 -4.08 16.35
C ASN A 184 1.43 -5.09 16.18
N GLY A 185 0.37 -5.01 16.95
CA GLY A 185 -0.79 -5.91 16.83
C GLY A 185 -2.06 -5.22 16.36
N VAL A 186 -2.02 -3.93 16.15
CA VAL A 186 -3.17 -3.20 15.63
C VAL A 186 -2.84 -2.79 14.22
N LEU A 187 -3.53 -3.35 13.26
CA LEU A 187 -3.68 -2.73 11.96
C LEU A 187 -4.14 -1.30 12.22
N MET A 188 -3.19 -0.38 12.09
CA MET A 188 -3.38 1.00 12.47
C MET A 188 -4.32 1.66 11.48
N TYR A 189 -5.57 1.58 11.80
CA TYR A 189 -6.56 2.52 11.37
C TYR A 189 -6.60 3.72 12.31
N TYR A 190 -5.47 4.11 12.82
CA TYR A 190 -5.32 5.40 13.43
C TYR A 190 -4.55 6.25 12.44
N ALA A 191 -5.29 7.02 11.65
CA ALA A 191 -4.80 8.33 11.31
C ALA A 191 -4.53 8.98 12.66
N GLU A 192 -3.27 9.14 13.00
CA GLU A 192 -2.91 10.03 14.10
C GLU A 192 -3.41 11.43 13.74
N PRO A 193 -3.96 12.18 14.72
CA PRO A 193 -4.45 13.53 14.48
C PRO A 193 -3.35 14.48 14.05
#